data_f7c9bca079e99121215156c68a78f24b
#
_entry.id   f7c9bca079e99121215156c68a78f24b
#
_cell.length_a   1.000
_cell.length_b   1.000
_cell.length_c   1.000
_cell.angle_alpha   90.00
_cell.angle_beta   90.00
_cell.angle_gamma   90.00
#
_symmetry.space_group_name_H-M   'P 1'
#
loop_
_entity.id
_entity.type
_entity.pdbx_description
1 polymer ?
#
loop_
_entity_poly.entity_id
_entity_poly.type
_entity_poly.pdbx_seq_one_letter_code
_entity_poly.pdbx_strand_id
1 'polypeptide(L)'
;MKVLLTGACGFVGSALAEAIAAAGLGWEMTGFDNLGRPGSELNRRRLAQFGVKLRHGDLRCQSDVDALPAADWIVDCAANPSVLAGADGQTSSRQLMEHNLIGTLHMLEKCKREQAGFILLSTSRVY
;
A
#
# COMPACT_ATOMS: atom_id res chain seq x y z
N MET A 1 -9.64 13.08 -9.61
CA MET A 1 -8.29 12.52 -9.41
C MET A 1 -8.44 11.11 -8.89
N LYS A 2 -7.65 10.17 -9.42
CA LYS A 2 -7.63 8.75 -9.01
C LYS A 2 -6.40 8.50 -8.16
N VAL A 3 -6.58 7.97 -6.96
CA VAL A 3 -5.50 7.69 -6.02
C VAL A 3 -5.48 6.20 -5.69
N LEU A 4 -4.32 5.57 -5.83
CA LEU A 4 -4.05 4.21 -5.39
C LEU A 4 -3.28 4.25 -4.07
N LEU A 5 -3.81 3.61 -3.04
CA LEU A 5 -3.19 3.48 -1.72
C LEU A 5 -2.76 2.03 -1.52
N THR A 6 -1.46 1.76 -1.43
CA THR A 6 -0.98 0.43 -1.04
C THR A 6 -0.91 0.32 0.48
N GLY A 7 -0.97 -0.90 1.02
CA GLY A 7 -1.08 -1.08 2.47
C GLY A 7 -2.31 -0.39 3.06
N ALA A 8 -3.39 -0.29 2.27
CA ALA A 8 -4.58 0.49 2.60
C ALA A 8 -5.27 0.04 3.89
N CYS A 9 -5.20 -1.25 4.22
CA CYS A 9 -5.76 -1.81 5.46
C CYS A 9 -4.81 -1.67 6.66
N GLY A 10 -3.58 -1.19 6.46
CA GLY A 10 -2.64 -0.87 7.53
C GLY A 10 -3.04 0.38 8.31
N PHE A 11 -2.29 0.66 9.39
CA PHE A 11 -2.54 1.83 10.24
C PHE A 11 -2.47 3.15 9.45
N VAL A 12 -1.37 3.36 8.72
CA VAL A 12 -1.15 4.61 7.97
C VAL A 12 -2.08 4.72 6.76
N GLY A 13 -2.21 3.63 5.97
CA GLY A 13 -3.06 3.62 4.78
C GLY A 13 -4.53 3.91 5.09
N SER A 14 -5.06 3.30 6.16
CA SER A 14 -6.45 3.53 6.57
C SER A 14 -6.69 4.95 7.12
N ALA A 15 -5.75 5.50 7.89
CA ALA A 15 -5.82 6.87 8.40
C ALA A 15 -5.74 7.90 7.26
N LEU A 16 -4.89 7.66 6.27
CA LEU A 16 -4.77 8.53 5.10
C LEU A 16 -6.05 8.50 4.24
N ALA A 17 -6.63 7.32 4.03
CA ALA A 17 -7.90 7.20 3.31
C ALA A 17 -9.03 7.98 3.99
N GLU A 18 -9.12 7.92 5.33
CA GLU A 18 -10.06 8.72 6.11
C GLU A 18 -9.81 10.21 5.94
N ALA A 19 -8.57 10.65 6.05
CA ALA A 19 -8.22 12.07 5.90
C ALA A 19 -8.57 12.61 4.51
N ILE A 20 -8.31 11.84 3.44
CA ILE A 20 -8.69 12.22 2.07
C ILE A 20 -10.20 12.30 1.93
N ALA A 21 -10.95 11.34 2.49
CA ALA A 21 -12.41 11.37 2.45
C ALA A 21 -12.97 12.57 3.22
N ALA A 22 -12.44 12.86 4.42
CA ALA A 22 -12.84 14.00 5.24
C ALA A 22 -12.56 15.36 4.58
N ALA A 23 -11.51 15.43 3.76
CA ALA A 23 -11.18 16.64 3.01
C ALA A 23 -12.20 16.98 1.89
N GLY A 24 -13.11 16.05 1.56
CA GLY A 24 -14.20 16.29 0.61
C GLY A 24 -13.77 16.59 -0.82
N LEU A 25 -12.58 16.15 -1.22
CA LEU A 25 -11.97 16.47 -2.52
C LEU A 25 -12.59 15.71 -3.71
N GLY A 26 -13.50 14.77 -3.44
CA GLY A 26 -14.16 13.96 -4.48
C GLY A 26 -13.20 13.04 -5.25
N TRP A 27 -12.08 12.63 -4.62
CA TRP A 27 -11.11 11.74 -5.26
C TRP A 27 -11.61 10.29 -5.25
N GLU A 28 -11.36 9.60 -6.35
CA GLU A 28 -11.59 8.16 -6.43
C GLU A 28 -10.42 7.42 -5.77
N MET A 29 -10.70 6.69 -4.70
CA MET A 29 -9.68 5.94 -3.98
C MET A 29 -9.78 4.44 -4.28
N THR A 30 -8.66 3.85 -4.69
CA THR A 30 -8.47 2.40 -4.73
C THR A 30 -7.48 2.01 -3.64
N GLY A 31 -7.87 1.10 -2.77
CA GLY A 31 -6.97 0.50 -1.77
C GLY A 31 -6.44 -0.83 -2.28
N PHE A 32 -5.17 -1.13 -2.03
CA PHE A 32 -4.53 -2.40 -2.34
C PHE A 32 -3.84 -2.95 -1.10
N ASP A 33 -4.15 -4.19 -0.73
CA ASP A 33 -3.63 -4.80 0.50
C ASP A 33 -3.68 -6.33 0.41
N ASN A 34 -2.68 -7.01 0.95
CA ASN A 34 -2.64 -8.48 1.00
C ASN A 34 -3.28 -9.06 2.28
N LEU A 35 -3.69 -8.19 3.22
CA LEU A 35 -4.25 -8.56 4.51
C LEU A 35 -3.35 -9.51 5.34
N GLY A 36 -2.07 -9.51 5.04
CA GLY A 36 -1.11 -10.41 5.69
C GLY A 36 -0.81 -10.07 7.15
N ARG A 37 -1.14 -8.84 7.60
CA ARG A 37 -0.97 -8.42 8.98
C ARG A 37 -2.24 -8.70 9.77
N PRO A 38 -2.16 -9.50 10.86
CA PRO A 38 -3.32 -9.76 11.72
C PRO A 38 -3.99 -8.46 12.18
N GLY A 39 -5.31 -8.37 12.06
CA GLY A 39 -6.11 -7.20 12.42
C GLY A 39 -6.31 -6.19 11.28
N SER A 40 -5.54 -6.25 10.20
CA SER A 40 -5.71 -5.34 9.06
C SER A 40 -7.07 -5.53 8.38
N GLU A 41 -7.61 -6.74 8.39
CA GLU A 41 -8.93 -7.06 7.85
C GLU A 41 -10.08 -6.28 8.50
N LEU A 42 -9.90 -5.82 9.75
CA LEU A 42 -10.90 -5.03 10.46
C LEU A 42 -11.13 -3.66 9.81
N ASN A 43 -10.11 -3.10 9.15
CA ASN A 43 -10.21 -1.82 8.47
C ASN A 43 -11.01 -1.87 7.16
N ARG A 44 -11.34 -3.05 6.63
CA ARG A 44 -12.09 -3.19 5.36
C ARG A 44 -13.43 -2.45 5.39
N ARG A 45 -14.21 -2.62 6.49
CA ARG A 45 -15.51 -1.94 6.64
C ARG A 45 -15.36 -0.43 6.71
N ARG A 46 -14.36 0.04 7.46
CA ARG A 46 -14.06 1.47 7.59
C ARG A 46 -13.68 2.08 6.24
N LEU A 47 -12.79 1.42 5.49
CA LEU A 47 -12.40 1.87 4.15
C LEU A 47 -13.59 1.96 3.18
N ALA A 48 -14.51 0.98 3.23
CA ALA A 48 -15.72 1.00 2.41
C ALA A 48 -16.62 2.20 2.74
N GLN A 49 -16.72 2.60 4.02
CA GLN A 49 -17.47 3.79 4.44
C GLN A 49 -16.87 5.08 3.87
N PHE A 50 -15.56 5.11 3.64
CA PHE A 50 -14.86 6.24 3.01
C PHE A 50 -14.86 6.17 1.47
N GLY A 51 -15.60 5.23 0.89
CA GLY A 51 -15.69 5.08 -0.57
C GLY A 51 -14.46 4.45 -1.23
N VAL A 52 -13.58 3.83 -0.46
CA VAL A 52 -12.39 3.15 -0.99
C VAL A 52 -12.78 1.83 -1.65
N LYS A 53 -12.43 1.67 -2.91
CA LYS A 53 -12.56 0.41 -3.65
C LYS A 53 -11.39 -0.51 -3.31
N LEU A 54 -11.57 -1.41 -2.35
CA LEU A 54 -10.48 -2.30 -1.92
C LEU A 54 -10.25 -3.45 -2.91
N ARG A 55 -8.99 -3.64 -3.28
CA ARG A 55 -8.46 -4.77 -4.06
C ARG A 55 -7.55 -5.59 -3.18
N HIS A 56 -7.80 -6.88 -3.10
CA HIS A 56 -6.91 -7.83 -2.43
C HIS A 56 -5.84 -8.30 -3.41
N GLY A 57 -4.58 -8.33 -2.97
CA GLY A 57 -3.44 -8.82 -3.74
C GLY A 57 -2.13 -8.47 -3.07
N ASP A 58 -1.02 -8.91 -3.64
CA ASP A 58 0.31 -8.77 -3.07
C ASP A 58 1.25 -7.98 -4.00
N LEU A 59 1.89 -6.95 -3.47
CA LEU A 59 2.87 -6.13 -4.20
C LEU A 59 4.05 -6.92 -4.76
N ARG A 60 4.37 -8.06 -4.15
CA ARG A 60 5.42 -8.96 -4.62
C ARG A 60 5.03 -9.71 -5.88
N CYS A 61 3.74 -9.77 -6.17
CA CYS A 61 3.19 -10.46 -7.33
C CYS A 61 2.93 -9.46 -8.46
N GLN A 62 3.71 -9.51 -9.53
CA GLN A 62 3.60 -8.59 -10.66
C GLN A 62 2.21 -8.64 -11.30
N SER A 63 1.60 -9.83 -11.43
CA SER A 63 0.26 -9.97 -12.01
C SER A 63 -0.82 -9.27 -11.19
N ASP A 64 -0.69 -9.24 -9.86
CA ASP A 64 -1.64 -8.54 -9.00
C ASP A 64 -1.53 -7.02 -9.17
N VAL A 65 -0.29 -6.54 -9.32
CA VAL A 65 0.01 -5.13 -9.60
C VAL A 65 -0.50 -4.71 -10.98
N ASP A 66 -0.32 -5.57 -11.99
CA ASP A 66 -0.77 -5.30 -13.36
C ASP A 66 -2.31 -5.29 -13.48
N ALA A 67 -3.01 -6.01 -12.61
CA ALA A 67 -4.47 -6.01 -12.53
C ALA A 67 -5.08 -4.77 -11.85
N LEU A 68 -4.26 -3.89 -11.26
CA LEU A 68 -4.73 -2.67 -10.62
C LEU A 68 -5.16 -1.62 -11.65
N PRO A 69 -6.22 -0.87 -11.38
CA PRO A 69 -6.64 0.22 -12.26
C PRO A 69 -5.57 1.30 -12.36
N ALA A 70 -5.60 2.06 -13.45
CA ALA A 70 -4.76 3.24 -13.61
C ALA A 70 -5.09 4.31 -12.55
N ALA A 71 -4.05 4.99 -12.08
CA ALA A 71 -4.15 6.04 -11.09
C ALA A 71 -3.37 7.28 -11.52
N ASP A 72 -3.80 8.46 -11.06
CA ASP A 72 -3.04 9.70 -11.23
C ASP A 72 -1.91 9.80 -10.20
N TRP A 73 -2.15 9.26 -9.00
CA TRP A 73 -1.18 9.19 -7.90
C TRP A 73 -1.20 7.83 -7.23
N ILE A 74 -0.01 7.33 -6.91
CA ILE A 74 0.17 6.15 -6.06
C ILE A 74 0.84 6.60 -4.75
N VAL A 75 0.21 6.25 -3.62
CA VAL A 75 0.78 6.47 -2.29
C VAL A 75 1.11 5.11 -1.70
N ASP A 76 2.41 4.84 -1.58
CA ASP A 76 2.92 3.56 -1.10
C ASP A 76 3.09 3.59 0.43
N CYS A 77 2.11 2.99 1.12
CA CYS A 77 2.10 2.80 2.58
C CYS A 77 2.40 1.34 2.96
N ALA A 78 2.62 0.47 1.97
CA ALA A 78 2.86 -0.95 2.22
C ALA A 78 4.31 -1.18 2.63
N ALA A 79 4.51 -1.76 3.81
CA ALA A 79 5.82 -2.18 4.28
C ALA A 79 5.71 -3.31 5.29
N ASN A 80 6.75 -4.11 5.40
CA ASN A 80 6.98 -4.92 6.59
C ASN A 80 7.64 -4.02 7.66
N PRO A 81 6.92 -3.62 8.71
CA PRO A 81 7.42 -2.64 9.68
C PRO A 81 8.30 -3.27 10.77
N SER A 82 8.53 -4.58 10.75
CA SER A 82 9.30 -5.27 11.79
C SER A 82 10.77 -4.85 11.76
N VAL A 83 11.23 -4.23 12.84
CA VAL A 83 12.65 -3.87 13.02
C VAL A 83 13.55 -5.08 13.29
N LEU A 84 12.95 -6.20 13.67
CA LEU A 84 13.63 -7.47 13.90
C LEU A 84 13.52 -8.42 12.71
N ALA A 85 12.87 -7.99 11.62
CA ALA A 85 12.74 -8.81 10.44
C ALA A 85 14.11 -9.23 9.90
N GLY A 86 14.31 -10.52 9.76
CA GLY A 86 15.59 -11.12 9.38
C GLY A 86 16.58 -11.36 10.51
N ALA A 87 16.28 -10.89 11.75
CA ALA A 87 17.14 -11.09 12.92
C ALA A 87 16.50 -11.98 13.99
N ASP A 88 15.18 -12.04 14.05
CA ASP A 88 14.41 -12.79 15.07
C ASP A 88 14.14 -14.27 14.70
N GLY A 89 14.60 -14.72 13.55
CA GLY A 89 14.35 -16.06 13.03
C GLY A 89 12.91 -16.34 12.58
N GLN A 90 12.00 -15.37 12.73
CA GLN A 90 10.58 -15.51 12.34
C GLN A 90 10.32 -14.96 10.95
N THR A 91 11.02 -13.89 10.57
CA THR A 91 10.91 -13.27 9.24
C THR A 91 12.27 -13.31 8.56
N SER A 92 12.36 -13.93 7.39
CA SER A 92 13.62 -13.99 6.65
C SER A 92 14.01 -12.63 6.07
N SER A 93 15.32 -12.37 5.94
CA SER A 93 15.84 -11.18 5.26
C SER A 93 15.32 -11.09 3.82
N ARG A 94 15.15 -12.22 3.13
CA ARG A 94 14.55 -12.29 1.80
C ARG A 94 13.13 -11.74 1.81
N GLN A 95 12.31 -12.16 2.75
CA GLN A 95 10.93 -11.71 2.87
C GLN A 95 10.84 -10.19 3.11
N LEU A 96 11.75 -9.65 3.92
CA LEU A 96 11.86 -8.21 4.13
C LEU A 96 12.15 -7.48 2.81
N MET A 97 13.13 -7.96 2.04
CA MET A 97 13.50 -7.37 0.75
C MET A 97 12.37 -7.48 -0.28
N GLU A 98 11.68 -8.63 -0.32
CA GLU A 98 10.55 -8.83 -1.23
C GLU A 98 9.41 -7.83 -0.94
N HIS A 99 9.08 -7.59 0.34
CA HIS A 99 8.02 -6.64 0.69
C HIS A 99 8.45 -5.18 0.46
N ASN A 100 9.60 -4.79 1.01
CA ASN A 100 9.97 -3.37 1.10
C ASN A 100 10.75 -2.86 -0.11
N LEU A 101 11.36 -3.75 -0.91
CA LEU A 101 12.09 -3.34 -2.11
C LEU A 101 11.37 -3.79 -3.39
N ILE A 102 11.11 -5.08 -3.55
CA ILE A 102 10.52 -5.59 -4.81
C ILE A 102 9.10 -5.04 -4.99
N GLY A 103 8.29 -5.00 -3.93
CA GLY A 103 6.96 -4.40 -3.98
C GLY A 103 6.99 -2.94 -4.43
N THR A 104 7.91 -2.14 -3.87
CA THR A 104 8.09 -0.73 -4.26
C THR A 104 8.57 -0.59 -5.70
N LEU A 105 9.48 -1.46 -6.16
CA LEU A 105 9.93 -1.46 -7.57
C LEU A 105 8.77 -1.73 -8.53
N HIS A 106 7.89 -2.68 -8.23
CA HIS A 106 6.69 -2.93 -9.04
C HIS A 106 5.78 -1.69 -9.13
N MET A 107 5.62 -0.96 -8.01
CA MET A 107 4.85 0.29 -7.99
C MET A 107 5.51 1.39 -8.81
N LEU A 108 6.83 1.55 -8.74
CA LEU A 108 7.57 2.53 -9.55
C LEU A 108 7.46 2.24 -11.05
N GLU A 109 7.56 0.97 -11.47
CA GLU A 109 7.36 0.58 -12.87
C GLU A 109 5.92 0.84 -13.34
N LYS A 110 4.92 0.61 -12.46
CA LYS A 110 3.54 0.98 -12.74
C LYS A 110 3.39 2.49 -12.92
N CYS A 111 3.94 3.30 -12.01
CA CYS A 111 3.94 4.76 -12.12
C CYS A 111 4.54 5.23 -13.44
N LYS A 112 5.67 4.68 -13.83
CA LYS A 112 6.35 5.01 -15.08
C LYS A 112 5.49 4.71 -16.30
N ARG A 113 4.83 3.54 -16.33
CA ARG A 113 3.94 3.15 -17.44
C ARG A 113 2.72 4.08 -17.55
N GLU A 114 2.18 4.50 -16.41
CA GLU A 114 0.95 5.28 -16.34
C GLU A 114 1.18 6.79 -16.25
N GLN A 115 2.43 7.22 -16.16
CA GLN A 115 2.82 8.61 -15.91
C GLN A 115 2.18 9.17 -14.63
N ALA A 116 2.03 8.31 -13.63
CA ALA A 116 1.44 8.65 -12.33
C ALA A 116 2.47 9.29 -11.40
N GLY A 117 2.02 10.17 -10.50
CA GLY A 117 2.82 10.63 -9.38
C GLY A 117 3.03 9.52 -8.34
N PHE A 118 4.17 9.55 -7.63
CA PHE A 118 4.50 8.56 -6.61
C PHE A 118 4.90 9.20 -5.29
N ILE A 119 4.28 8.76 -4.22
CA ILE A 119 4.64 9.14 -2.85
C ILE A 119 4.97 7.86 -2.08
N LEU A 120 6.23 7.72 -1.66
CA LEU A 120 6.68 6.64 -0.79
C LEU A 120 6.67 7.12 0.66
N LEU A 121 5.94 6.45 1.52
CA LEU A 121 6.02 6.69 2.96
C LEU A 121 7.22 5.93 3.52
N SER A 122 8.27 6.66 3.81
CA SER A 122 9.54 6.12 4.31
C SER A 122 9.51 5.95 5.83
N THR A 123 10.57 5.34 6.38
CA THR A 123 10.76 5.18 7.82
C THR A 123 11.49 6.38 8.42
N SER A 124 11.24 6.63 9.71
CA SER A 124 12.01 7.58 10.50
C SER A 124 13.39 7.03 10.93
N ARG A 125 13.62 5.73 10.73
CA ARG A 125 14.90 5.09 11.07
C ARG A 125 15.78 5.04 9.84
N VAL A 126 16.72 5.99 9.79
CA VAL A 126 17.86 6.02 8.84
C VAL A 126 19.10 5.68 9.65
N TYR A 127 19.88 4.73 9.16
CA TYR A 127 21.14 4.32 9.76
C TYR A 127 22.30 5.09 9.11
#